data_2a34179f88d7c455cad3c41c2f7457f9
#
_entry.id   2a34179f88d7c455cad3c41c2f7457f9
#
_cell.length_a   1.000
_cell.length_b   1.000
_cell.length_c   1.000
_cell.angle_alpha   90.00
_cell.angle_beta   90.00
_cell.angle_gamma   90.00
#
_symmetry.space_group_name_H-M   'P 1'
#
loop_
_entity.id
_entity.type
_entity.pdbx_description
1 polymer ?
#
loop_
_entity_poly.entity_id
_entity_poly.type
_entity_poly.pdbx_seq_one_letter_code
_entity_poly.pdbx_strand_id
1 'polypeptide(L)'
;MANRVLVVGWDGADWDVLDPLLAAGELPALRALLERGRRGVSRSCLPSHSWAAWPTFLTGRDPGGHGVFDILEYRPGAARRLPVSSRSILAPTWPERLSEAGKTILLVNVPLTYPPPEIRGVAIAGGVLPSRVAYSHPAEAGPRLGWPINGGSWTTFRNRPLDFVTELESLIRKR
;
A
#
# COMPACT_ATOMS: atom_id res chain seq x y z
N MET A 1 -8.98 -23.56 -9.42
CA MET A 1 -8.57 -22.83 -8.21
C MET A 1 -8.49 -21.36 -8.55
N ALA A 2 -9.00 -20.47 -7.72
CA ALA A 2 -8.83 -19.03 -7.96
C ALA A 2 -7.34 -18.65 -7.82
N ASN A 3 -6.78 -17.96 -8.81
CA ASN A 3 -5.42 -17.47 -8.72
C ASN A 3 -5.34 -16.39 -7.63
N ARG A 4 -4.44 -16.61 -6.67
CA ARG A 4 -4.13 -15.63 -5.62
C ARG A 4 -2.84 -14.91 -5.96
N VAL A 5 -2.81 -13.58 -5.78
CA VAL A 5 -1.62 -12.75 -5.98
C VAL A 5 -1.34 -12.04 -4.66
N LEU A 6 -0.12 -12.09 -4.20
CA LEU A 6 0.39 -11.30 -3.07
C LEU A 6 1.42 -10.32 -3.60
N VAL A 7 1.22 -9.06 -3.29
CA VAL A 7 2.18 -7.98 -3.57
C VAL A 7 2.71 -7.46 -2.24
N VAL A 8 4.03 -7.48 -2.08
CA VAL A 8 4.73 -6.92 -0.91
C VAL A 8 5.53 -5.73 -1.38
N GLY A 9 5.11 -4.55 -0.98
CA GLY A 9 5.81 -3.30 -1.31
C GLY A 9 6.77 -2.90 -0.20
N TRP A 10 8.03 -2.73 -0.55
CA TRP A 10 9.06 -2.19 0.33
C TRP A 10 9.46 -0.80 -0.14
N ASP A 11 9.13 0.21 0.64
CA ASP A 11 9.55 1.56 0.35
C ASP A 11 11.07 1.69 0.53
N GLY A 12 11.74 2.28 -0.46
CA GLY A 12 13.19 2.48 -0.44
C GLY A 12 14.04 1.20 -0.60
N ALA A 13 13.45 0.06 -0.92
CA ALA A 13 14.22 -1.15 -1.19
C ALA A 13 14.91 -1.06 -2.56
N ASP A 14 16.23 -1.18 -2.54
CA ASP A 14 17.08 -1.19 -3.73
C ASP A 14 18.04 -2.38 -3.69
N TRP A 15 18.44 -2.87 -4.86
CA TRP A 15 19.36 -4.00 -4.97
C TRP A 15 20.75 -3.65 -4.44
N ASP A 16 21.18 -2.41 -4.52
CA ASP A 16 22.45 -1.96 -3.94
C ASP A 16 22.48 -2.12 -2.41
N VAL A 17 21.31 -2.09 -1.76
CA VAL A 17 21.16 -2.37 -0.32
C VAL A 17 20.90 -3.86 -0.06
N LEU A 18 20.07 -4.51 -0.88
CA LEU A 18 19.64 -5.90 -0.65
C LEU A 18 20.75 -6.92 -0.98
N ASP A 19 21.57 -6.68 -1.99
CA ASP A 19 22.60 -7.63 -2.41
C ASP A 19 23.67 -7.90 -1.35
N PRO A 20 24.23 -6.89 -0.67
CA PRO A 20 25.14 -7.13 0.44
C PRO A 20 24.50 -7.93 1.58
N LEU A 21 23.23 -7.66 1.92
CA LEU A 21 22.51 -8.38 2.97
C LEU A 21 22.20 -9.83 2.56
N LEU A 22 21.88 -10.06 1.30
CA LEU A 22 21.72 -11.41 0.73
C LEU A 22 23.04 -12.18 0.77
N ALA A 23 24.15 -11.54 0.43
CA ALA A 23 25.49 -12.15 0.48
C ALA A 23 25.88 -12.51 1.92
N ALA A 24 25.54 -11.66 2.89
CA ALA A 24 25.79 -11.91 4.31
C ALA A 24 24.84 -12.97 4.93
N GLY A 25 23.80 -13.43 4.19
CA GLY A 25 22.82 -14.40 4.71
C GLY A 25 21.74 -13.80 5.59
N GLU A 26 21.65 -12.47 5.69
CA GLU A 26 20.70 -11.74 6.55
C GLU A 26 19.25 -11.81 6.04
N LEU A 27 19.03 -12.18 4.77
CA LEU A 27 17.73 -12.21 4.11
C LEU A 27 17.36 -13.62 3.61
N PRO A 28 17.23 -14.63 4.48
CA PRO A 28 17.00 -16.01 4.06
C PRO A 28 15.67 -16.21 3.31
N ALA A 29 14.60 -15.51 3.72
CA ALA A 29 13.30 -15.59 3.06
C ALA A 29 13.33 -15.00 1.65
N LEU A 30 14.01 -13.86 1.45
CA LEU A 30 14.17 -13.25 0.14
C LEU A 30 15.04 -14.14 -0.76
N ARG A 31 16.11 -14.74 -0.24
CA ARG A 31 16.95 -15.71 -0.96
C ARG A 31 16.10 -16.88 -1.47
N ALA A 32 15.29 -17.50 -0.61
CA ALA A 32 14.42 -18.61 -1.00
C ALA A 32 13.36 -18.22 -2.06
N LEU A 33 12.92 -16.97 -2.09
CA LEU A 33 12.04 -16.45 -3.13
C LEU A 33 12.80 -16.29 -4.45
N LEU A 34 14.02 -15.75 -4.42
CA LEU A 34 14.86 -15.55 -5.60
C LEU A 34 15.26 -16.86 -6.27
N GLU A 35 15.49 -17.93 -5.50
CA GLU A 35 15.79 -19.27 -6.04
C GLU A 35 14.66 -19.87 -6.88
N ARG A 36 13.41 -19.48 -6.61
CA ARG A 36 12.21 -19.98 -7.29
C ARG A 36 11.55 -18.95 -8.20
N GLY A 37 12.00 -17.71 -8.11
CA GLY A 37 11.41 -16.57 -8.79
C GLY A 37 12.30 -15.97 -9.86
N ARG A 38 11.97 -14.76 -10.22
CA ARG A 38 12.78 -13.94 -11.14
C ARG A 38 13.06 -12.59 -10.47
N ARG A 39 14.25 -12.10 -10.69
CA ARG A 39 14.69 -10.77 -10.28
C ARG A 39 14.67 -9.83 -11.47
N GLY A 40 14.36 -8.58 -11.24
CA GLY A 40 14.44 -7.51 -12.23
C GLY A 40 14.66 -6.16 -11.57
N VAL A 41 15.02 -5.17 -12.39
CA VAL A 41 15.11 -3.76 -11.99
C VAL A 41 13.94 -3.03 -12.60
N SER A 42 13.23 -2.26 -11.78
CA SER A 42 12.17 -1.36 -12.23
C SER A 42 12.67 0.08 -12.10
N ARG A 43 12.55 0.85 -13.18
CA ARG A 43 12.85 2.28 -13.14
C ARG A 43 11.75 3.01 -12.37
N SER A 44 12.12 3.87 -11.43
CA SER A 44 11.17 4.72 -10.72
C SER A 44 10.58 5.80 -11.62
N CYS A 45 9.47 6.41 -11.17
CA CYS A 45 8.89 7.59 -11.81
C CYS A 45 9.75 8.84 -11.59
N LEU A 46 9.42 9.93 -12.27
CA LEU A 46 10.01 11.26 -12.05
C LEU A 46 8.91 12.24 -11.60
N PRO A 47 9.10 12.91 -10.43
CA PRO A 47 10.22 12.82 -9.50
C PRO A 47 10.28 11.47 -8.77
N SER A 48 11.51 10.98 -8.45
CA SER A 48 11.70 9.68 -7.80
C SER A 48 11.67 9.82 -6.28
N HIS A 49 10.48 9.77 -5.71
CA HIS A 49 10.24 9.72 -4.27
C HIS A 49 8.89 9.02 -3.99
N SER A 50 8.70 8.57 -2.76
CA SER A 50 7.57 7.73 -2.35
C SER A 50 6.20 8.32 -2.71
N TRP A 51 6.01 9.63 -2.54
CA TRP A 51 4.71 10.27 -2.78
C TRP A 51 4.28 10.29 -4.25
N ALA A 52 5.21 10.22 -5.19
CA ALA A 52 4.91 10.06 -6.61
C ALA A 52 4.93 8.58 -7.04
N ALA A 53 5.82 7.77 -6.46
CA ALA A 53 6.00 6.38 -6.84
C ALA A 53 4.82 5.48 -6.45
N TRP A 54 4.22 5.66 -5.28
CA TRP A 54 3.07 4.86 -4.85
C TRP A 54 1.82 5.09 -5.70
N PRO A 55 1.42 6.34 -6.05
CA PRO A 55 0.36 6.55 -7.04
C PRO A 55 0.70 5.99 -8.43
N THR A 56 1.97 6.07 -8.86
CA THR A 56 2.43 5.43 -10.11
C THR A 56 2.19 3.92 -10.05
N PHE A 57 2.56 3.25 -8.96
CA PHE A 57 2.29 1.84 -8.73
C PHE A 57 0.77 1.53 -8.71
N LEU A 58 -0.01 2.34 -8.00
CA LEU A 58 -1.45 2.13 -7.87
C LEU A 58 -2.22 2.32 -9.17
N THR A 59 -1.76 3.21 -10.05
CA THR A 59 -2.49 3.59 -11.28
C THR A 59 -1.90 3.02 -12.56
N GLY A 60 -0.62 2.61 -12.54
CA GLY A 60 0.15 2.27 -13.74
C GLY A 60 0.40 3.48 -14.65
N ARG A 61 0.28 4.71 -14.13
CA ARG A 61 0.52 5.96 -14.85
C ARG A 61 1.65 6.73 -14.19
N ASP A 62 2.34 7.55 -14.95
CA ASP A 62 3.33 8.50 -14.44
C ASP A 62 2.68 9.66 -13.66
N PRO A 63 3.45 10.50 -12.95
CA PRO A 63 2.94 11.65 -12.22
C PRO A 63 2.12 12.62 -13.07
N GLY A 64 2.44 12.81 -14.34
CA GLY A 64 1.64 13.59 -15.27
C GLY A 64 0.25 13.01 -15.52
N GLY A 65 0.13 11.69 -15.49
CA GLY A 65 -1.12 10.96 -15.69
C GLY A 65 -1.97 10.78 -14.44
N HIS A 66 -1.38 10.74 -13.23
CA HIS A 66 -2.14 10.61 -11.99
C HIS A 66 -2.18 11.88 -11.13
N GLY A 67 -1.46 12.95 -11.49
CA GLY A 67 -1.54 14.27 -10.88
C GLY A 67 -0.80 14.48 -9.57
N VAL A 68 -0.12 13.49 -9.01
CA VAL A 68 0.60 13.60 -7.73
C VAL A 68 2.10 13.68 -7.97
N PHE A 69 2.70 14.80 -7.60
CA PHE A 69 4.13 15.09 -7.82
C PHE A 69 4.93 15.25 -6.53
N ASP A 70 4.25 15.53 -5.40
CA ASP A 70 4.89 15.86 -4.13
C ASP A 70 3.95 15.52 -2.96
N ILE A 71 4.42 15.60 -1.72
CA ILE A 71 3.63 15.45 -0.50
C ILE A 71 2.57 16.54 -0.32
N LEU A 72 2.79 17.72 -0.92
CA LEU A 72 1.89 18.86 -0.88
C LEU A 72 1.42 19.24 -2.28
N GLU A 73 0.16 19.56 -2.42
CA GLU A 73 -0.45 20.02 -3.66
C GLU A 73 -1.06 21.42 -3.53
N TYR A 74 -1.19 22.13 -4.65
CA TYR A 74 -2.02 23.32 -4.76
C TYR A 74 -3.44 22.92 -5.15
N ARG A 75 -4.43 23.46 -4.44
CA ARG A 75 -5.84 23.36 -4.84
C ARG A 75 -6.38 24.74 -5.16
N PRO A 76 -7.19 24.90 -6.21
CA PRO A 76 -7.86 26.17 -6.52
C PRO A 76 -8.60 26.71 -5.30
N GLY A 77 -8.38 27.98 -4.98
CA GLY A 77 -9.00 28.64 -3.82
C GLY A 77 -8.36 28.37 -2.46
N ALA A 78 -7.36 27.49 -2.36
CA ALA A 78 -6.62 27.29 -1.13
C ALA A 78 -5.56 28.38 -0.93
N ALA A 79 -5.53 28.97 0.27
CA ALA A 79 -4.51 30.00 0.62
C ALA A 79 -3.10 29.39 0.80
N ARG A 80 -2.98 28.07 0.93
CA ARG A 80 -1.71 27.35 1.12
C ARG A 80 -1.76 25.99 0.44
N ARG A 81 -0.60 25.40 0.25
CA ARG A 81 -0.48 23.98 -0.18
C ARG A 81 -1.06 23.06 0.89
N LEU A 82 -1.73 22.00 0.44
CA LEU A 82 -2.38 21.00 1.28
C LEU A 82 -1.70 19.66 1.11
N PRO A 83 -1.67 18.80 2.14
CA PRO A 83 -1.20 17.43 1.99
C PRO A 83 -2.01 16.67 0.94
N VAL A 84 -1.32 15.91 0.12
CA VAL A 84 -1.96 14.97 -0.83
C VAL A 84 -2.68 13.84 -0.09
N SER A 85 -3.68 13.27 -0.74
CA SER A 85 -4.49 12.17 -0.23
C SER A 85 -4.86 11.23 -1.38
N SER A 86 -5.61 10.15 -1.11
CA SER A 86 -6.14 9.29 -2.17
C SER A 86 -6.99 10.08 -3.19
N ARG A 87 -7.64 11.16 -2.75
CA ARG A 87 -8.44 12.05 -3.59
C ARG A 87 -7.63 12.95 -4.54
N SER A 88 -6.32 13.01 -4.32
CA SER A 88 -5.39 13.74 -5.19
C SER A 88 -5.00 12.92 -6.42
N ILE A 89 -5.28 11.62 -6.39
CA ILE A 89 -4.98 10.71 -7.51
C ILE A 89 -6.10 10.86 -8.56
N LEU A 90 -5.75 11.41 -9.71
CA LEU A 90 -6.70 11.73 -10.79
C LEU A 90 -6.97 10.56 -11.76
N ALA A 91 -6.47 9.36 -11.44
CA ALA A 91 -6.62 8.17 -12.25
C ALA A 91 -7.16 7.00 -11.43
N PRO A 92 -7.99 6.13 -12.00
CA PRO A 92 -8.45 4.92 -11.32
C PRO A 92 -7.29 4.02 -10.92
N THR A 93 -7.32 3.50 -9.70
CA THR A 93 -6.31 2.61 -9.18
C THR A 93 -6.61 1.14 -9.54
N TRP A 94 -5.59 0.28 -9.59
CA TRP A 94 -5.81 -1.13 -9.88
C TRP A 94 -6.65 -1.85 -8.81
N PRO A 95 -6.62 -1.49 -7.50
CA PRO A 95 -7.54 -2.08 -6.53
C PRO A 95 -9.01 -1.77 -6.85
N GLU A 96 -9.31 -0.52 -7.22
CA GLU A 96 -10.68 -0.13 -7.63
C GLU A 96 -11.12 -0.91 -8.88
N ARG A 97 -10.29 -0.94 -9.92
CA ARG A 97 -10.60 -1.69 -11.16
C ARG A 97 -10.80 -3.18 -10.95
N LEU A 98 -9.98 -3.81 -10.10
CA LEU A 98 -10.14 -5.23 -9.76
C LEU A 98 -11.41 -5.45 -8.93
N SER A 99 -11.76 -4.53 -8.04
CA SER A 99 -13.00 -4.54 -7.28
C SER A 99 -14.22 -4.47 -8.20
N GLU A 100 -14.23 -3.55 -9.15
CA GLU A 100 -15.25 -3.42 -10.20
C GLU A 100 -15.38 -4.71 -11.03
N ALA A 101 -14.26 -5.39 -11.29
CA ALA A 101 -14.22 -6.70 -11.97
C ALA A 101 -14.60 -7.87 -11.04
N GLY A 102 -15.17 -7.61 -9.85
CA GLY A 102 -15.65 -8.62 -8.90
C GLY A 102 -14.57 -9.38 -8.15
N LYS A 103 -13.31 -8.91 -8.16
CA LYS A 103 -12.23 -9.53 -7.39
C LYS A 103 -12.26 -9.05 -5.93
N THR A 104 -11.94 -9.96 -5.02
CA THR A 104 -11.78 -9.61 -3.60
C THR A 104 -10.34 -9.15 -3.36
N ILE A 105 -10.19 -8.00 -2.70
CA ILE A 105 -8.91 -7.33 -2.52
C ILE A 105 -8.66 -7.10 -1.04
N LEU A 106 -7.42 -7.32 -0.66
CA LEU A 106 -6.89 -6.88 0.62
C LEU A 106 -5.79 -5.84 0.34
N LEU A 107 -6.03 -4.62 0.78
CA LEU A 107 -5.11 -3.50 0.66
C LEU A 107 -4.69 -3.05 2.06
N VAL A 108 -3.42 -3.16 2.40
CA VAL A 108 -2.95 -2.87 3.76
C VAL A 108 -1.76 -1.93 3.72
N ASN A 109 -1.90 -0.80 4.37
CA ASN A 109 -0.82 0.19 4.60
C ASN A 109 -0.10 0.67 3.33
N VAL A 110 -0.79 0.68 2.21
CA VAL A 110 -0.23 1.26 0.99
C VAL A 110 -0.28 2.79 1.11
N PRO A 111 0.83 3.50 0.92
CA PRO A 111 0.85 4.96 1.01
C PRO A 111 -0.13 5.64 0.05
N LEU A 112 -0.65 6.78 0.47
CA LEU A 112 -1.64 7.58 -0.27
C LEU A 112 -3.00 6.89 -0.52
N THR A 113 -3.39 5.99 0.35
CA THR A 113 -4.71 5.35 0.29
C THR A 113 -5.70 5.87 1.33
N TYR A 114 -5.43 7.04 1.93
CA TYR A 114 -6.39 7.73 2.81
C TYR A 114 -7.08 8.90 2.05
N PRO A 115 -8.43 9.05 2.13
CA PRO A 115 -9.43 8.10 2.66
C PRO A 115 -9.36 6.73 2.00
N PRO A 116 -9.65 5.62 2.75
CA PRO A 116 -9.56 4.28 2.20
C PRO A 116 -10.55 4.09 1.04
N PRO A 117 -10.15 3.43 -0.06
CA PRO A 117 -11.05 3.17 -1.17
C PRO A 117 -12.15 2.17 -0.77
N GLU A 118 -13.35 2.37 -1.30
CA GLU A 118 -14.49 1.46 -1.14
C GLU A 118 -14.33 0.31 -2.15
N ILE A 119 -13.64 -0.76 -1.73
CA ILE A 119 -13.36 -1.93 -2.56
C ILE A 119 -14.06 -3.18 -2.03
N ARG A 120 -14.30 -4.14 -2.91
CA ARG A 120 -14.75 -5.47 -2.52
C ARG A 120 -13.64 -6.18 -1.75
N GLY A 121 -13.76 -6.20 -0.43
CA GLY A 121 -12.76 -6.75 0.49
C GLY A 121 -12.42 -5.81 1.63
N VAL A 122 -11.16 -5.64 1.92
CA VAL A 122 -10.69 -4.82 3.03
C VAL A 122 -9.61 -3.85 2.56
N ALA A 123 -9.76 -2.58 2.90
CA ALA A 123 -8.72 -1.57 2.75
C ALA A 123 -8.35 -0.99 4.12
N ILE A 124 -7.08 -0.98 4.45
CA ILE A 124 -6.51 -0.26 5.59
C ILE A 124 -5.57 0.79 5.01
N ALA A 125 -5.92 2.04 5.18
CA ALA A 125 -5.18 3.16 4.62
C ALA A 125 -3.77 3.25 5.18
N GLY A 126 -2.82 3.62 4.33
CA GLY A 126 -1.44 3.87 4.69
C GLY A 126 -1.00 5.30 4.43
N GLY A 127 0.12 5.67 5.04
CA GLY A 127 0.71 6.99 4.96
C GLY A 127 0.40 7.85 6.19
N VAL A 128 0.46 9.17 6.02
CA VAL A 128 0.14 10.12 7.08
C VAL A 128 -1.38 10.23 7.23
N LEU A 129 -1.90 9.72 8.33
CA LEU A 129 -3.33 9.72 8.63
C LEU A 129 -3.66 10.83 9.63
N PRO A 130 -4.77 11.55 9.45
CA PRO A 130 -5.30 12.41 10.50
C PRO A 130 -5.67 11.60 11.74
N SER A 131 -5.58 12.18 12.93
CA SER A 131 -6.03 11.53 14.16
C SER A 131 -7.58 11.40 14.20
N ARG A 132 -8.06 10.30 14.78
CA ARG A 132 -9.49 10.05 15.04
C ARG A 132 -10.39 10.00 13.81
N VAL A 133 -9.91 9.40 12.71
CA VAL A 133 -10.67 9.23 11.47
C VAL A 133 -10.90 7.74 11.15
N ALA A 134 -11.91 7.47 10.34
CA ALA A 134 -12.06 6.14 9.74
C ALA A 134 -10.93 5.91 8.72
N TYR A 135 -10.05 4.96 9.04
CA TYR A 135 -8.85 4.65 8.25
C TYR A 135 -8.92 3.29 7.56
N SER A 136 -10.08 2.65 7.64
CA SER A 136 -10.31 1.36 6.96
C SER A 136 -11.66 1.32 6.26
N HIS A 137 -11.76 0.49 5.24
CA HIS A 137 -13.00 0.08 4.62
C HIS A 137 -13.08 -1.45 4.63
N PRO A 138 -14.12 -2.04 5.25
CA PRO A 138 -15.14 -1.34 6.06
C PRO A 138 -14.54 -0.71 7.32
N ALA A 139 -15.26 0.24 7.91
CA ALA A 139 -14.75 1.06 9.02
C ALA A 139 -14.29 0.25 10.24
N GLU A 140 -14.96 -0.89 10.50
CA GLU A 140 -14.65 -1.79 11.60
C GLU A 140 -13.40 -2.65 11.39
N ALA A 141 -12.89 -2.75 10.14
CA ALA A 141 -11.78 -3.65 9.83
C ALA A 141 -10.47 -3.27 10.53
N GLY A 142 -10.12 -2.01 10.51
CA GLY A 142 -8.91 -1.51 11.18
C GLY A 142 -8.92 -1.75 12.68
N PRO A 143 -9.96 -1.33 13.42
CA PRO A 143 -10.10 -1.61 14.85
C PRO A 143 -10.10 -3.11 15.19
N ARG A 144 -10.79 -3.95 14.42
CA ARG A 144 -10.81 -5.41 14.64
C ARG A 144 -9.45 -6.06 14.47
N LEU A 145 -8.66 -5.58 13.54
CA LEU A 145 -7.30 -6.04 13.30
C LEU A 145 -6.29 -5.48 14.32
N GLY A 146 -6.72 -4.59 15.23
CA GLY A 146 -5.82 -3.90 16.14
C GLY A 146 -4.80 -3.01 15.41
N TRP A 147 -5.11 -2.58 14.18
CA TRP A 147 -4.22 -1.74 13.39
C TRP A 147 -4.11 -0.36 14.02
N PRO A 148 -2.92 0.12 14.39
CA PRO A 148 -2.79 1.44 14.99
C PRO A 148 -3.07 2.54 13.97
N ILE A 149 -3.80 3.56 14.40
CA ILE A 149 -3.92 4.82 13.67
C ILE A 149 -2.52 5.41 13.58
N ASN A 150 -2.07 5.88 12.46
CA ASN A 150 -0.73 6.43 12.19
C ASN A 150 0.31 5.43 11.66
N GLY A 151 -0.14 4.46 10.89
CA GLY A 151 0.75 3.50 10.24
C GLY A 151 1.28 2.49 11.25
N GLY A 152 0.85 1.26 11.12
CA GLY A 152 1.31 0.19 11.98
C GLY A 152 2.82 0.16 12.01
N SER A 153 3.40 0.36 13.18
CA SER A 153 4.81 0.08 13.31
C SER A 153 5.01 -1.42 13.05
N TRP A 154 6.10 -1.80 12.46
CA TRP A 154 6.53 -3.19 12.31
C TRP A 154 6.47 -3.99 13.62
N THR A 155 6.48 -3.30 14.77
CA THR A 155 6.30 -3.87 16.10
C THR A 155 4.92 -4.50 16.30
N THR A 156 3.86 -3.98 15.69
CA THR A 156 2.51 -4.58 15.79
C THR A 156 2.44 -5.91 15.04
N PHE A 157 3.01 -5.99 13.83
CA PHE A 157 3.13 -7.23 13.09
C PHE A 157 4.06 -8.25 13.76
N ARG A 158 5.15 -7.78 14.35
CA ARG A 158 6.15 -8.64 15.00
C ARG A 158 5.59 -9.38 16.19
N ASN A 159 4.65 -8.77 16.91
CA ASN A 159 4.15 -9.32 18.15
C ASN A 159 2.93 -10.26 18.00
N ARG A 160 2.14 -10.14 16.89
CA ARG A 160 0.94 -10.97 16.64
C ARG A 160 0.67 -11.24 15.16
N PRO A 161 1.61 -11.78 14.38
CA PRO A 161 1.42 -11.95 12.95
C PRO A 161 0.31 -12.97 12.61
N LEU A 162 0.15 -14.03 13.41
CA LEU A 162 -0.84 -15.08 13.17
C LEU A 162 -2.27 -14.59 13.48
N ASP A 163 -2.47 -13.85 14.54
CA ASP A 163 -3.77 -13.28 14.90
C ASP A 163 -4.26 -12.31 13.81
N PHE A 164 -3.35 -11.51 13.27
CA PHE A 164 -3.64 -10.58 12.19
C PHE A 164 -4.09 -11.31 10.90
N VAL A 165 -3.37 -12.36 10.50
CA VAL A 165 -3.71 -13.14 9.31
C VAL A 165 -5.06 -13.85 9.47
N THR A 166 -5.30 -14.46 10.65
CA THR A 166 -6.54 -15.16 10.96
C THR A 166 -7.74 -14.21 10.91
N GLU A 167 -7.61 -13.03 11.50
CA GLU A 167 -8.68 -12.03 11.49
C GLU A 167 -8.93 -11.47 10.08
N LEU A 168 -7.88 -11.25 9.30
CA LEU A 168 -8.01 -10.87 7.88
C LEU A 168 -8.78 -11.91 7.08
N GLU A 169 -8.46 -13.20 7.23
CA GLU A 169 -9.18 -14.27 6.57
C GLU A 169 -10.65 -14.29 6.97
N SER A 170 -10.96 -14.08 8.26
CA SER A 170 -12.33 -13.97 8.77
C SER A 170 -13.10 -12.82 8.11
N LEU A 171 -12.47 -11.66 7.96
CA LEU A 171 -13.08 -10.49 7.31
C LEU A 171 -13.37 -10.72 5.83
N ILE A 172 -12.48 -11.44 5.14
CA ILE A 172 -12.64 -11.77 3.71
C ILE A 172 -13.75 -12.80 3.49
N ARG A 173 -13.85 -13.82 4.34
CA ARG A 173 -14.84 -14.93 4.20
C ARG A 173 -16.28 -14.47 4.45
N LYS A 174 -16.49 -13.41 5.21
CA LYS A 174 -17.83 -12.87 5.54
C LYS A 174 -18.41 -11.94 4.45
N ARG A 175 -17.74 -11.80 3.33
CA ARG A 175 -18.12 -10.94 2.18
C ARG A 175 -18.10 -11.75 0.89
#